data_958248a4612df48df7028ce74639eb47
#
_entry.id   958248a4612df48df7028ce74639eb47
#
_cell.length_a   1.000
_cell.length_b   1.000
_cell.length_c   1.000
_cell.angle_alpha   90.00
_cell.angle_beta   90.00
_cell.angle_gamma   90.00
#
_symmetry.space_group_name_H-M   'P 1'
#
loop_
_entity.id
_entity.type
_entity.pdbx_description
1 polymer ?
#
loop_
_entity_poly.entity_id
_entity_poly.type
_entity_poly.pdbx_seq_one_letter_code
_entity_poly.pdbx_strand_id
1 'polypeptide(L)'
;MHITIIDDSIAYDGNSPMIQPLGGTEKCVASLAPALAQRGHDVCVINRIEQGAMIDGVSWVPFDAPRPPQTDAVICVKKPQLMEEFPDVEHKLLWLATPASILNKPKYQALMEKHNPIVVFMGDVHFRTWEPWKYFRKGIVTPGVRKEYLTDAPYEPADPPRAIVTTNPLHGLDKLIDLWTGNIMDQVAGNAELHIYSAGLFKAQNGGTVPDKLRPVSEKVQAASEKGVIVHKPGSDIEMALAYRQAACHIYPGVETEMYCSTLAETQAIGLPCVARPIGACSERVKNGQTGFLVPDVESMANVAVHLLTKSASRENMSRDCRMMQRARTWDVAAAEFEALL
;
A
#
# COMPACT_ATOMS: atom_id res chain seq x y z
N MET A 1 -3.83 12.97 24.80
CA MET A 1 -4.70 11.78 24.98
C MET A 1 -3.85 10.54 24.98
N HIS A 2 -4.30 9.46 25.66
CA HIS A 2 -3.74 8.12 25.53
C HIS A 2 -4.48 7.41 24.40
N ILE A 3 -3.78 7.17 23.27
CA ILE A 3 -4.34 6.53 22.08
C ILE A 3 -3.75 5.12 21.94
N THR A 4 -4.60 4.12 21.90
CA THR A 4 -4.17 2.74 21.62
C THR A 4 -4.54 2.35 20.21
N ILE A 5 -3.58 1.88 19.42
CA ILE A 5 -3.80 1.25 18.10
C ILE A 5 -3.66 -0.25 18.28
N ILE A 6 -4.64 -1.03 17.85
CA ILE A 6 -4.59 -2.49 17.96
C ILE A 6 -4.72 -3.18 16.60
N ASP A 7 -3.75 -4.05 16.29
CA ASP A 7 -3.69 -4.84 15.05
C ASP A 7 -3.22 -6.27 15.37
N ASP A 8 -4.01 -7.27 15.04
CA ASP A 8 -3.69 -8.68 15.29
C ASP A 8 -3.13 -9.43 14.06
N SER A 9 -2.63 -8.69 13.05
CA SER A 9 -2.21 -9.28 11.77
C SER A 9 -0.88 -10.04 11.87
N ILE A 10 0.23 -9.34 11.98
CA ILE A 10 1.61 -9.87 12.04
C ILE A 10 2.44 -9.10 13.07
N ALA A 11 3.66 -9.56 13.33
CA ALA A 11 4.64 -8.83 14.13
C ALA A 11 5.32 -7.74 13.29
N TYR A 12 5.30 -6.50 13.77
CA TYR A 12 6.04 -5.35 13.24
C TYR A 12 6.10 -4.22 14.28
N ASP A 13 7.01 -3.28 14.09
CA ASP A 13 7.17 -2.09 14.91
C ASP A 13 7.49 -0.85 14.07
N GLY A 14 7.82 0.28 14.73
CA GLY A 14 8.17 1.53 14.05
C GLY A 14 9.42 1.45 13.17
N ASN A 15 10.36 0.54 13.46
CA ASN A 15 11.58 0.34 12.68
C ASN A 15 11.38 -0.62 11.51
N SER A 16 10.36 -1.48 11.57
CA SER A 16 10.16 -2.56 10.61
C SER A 16 10.15 -2.11 9.14
N PRO A 17 9.53 -0.97 8.75
CA PRO A 17 9.57 -0.50 7.36
C PRO A 17 10.96 -0.18 6.83
N MET A 18 11.91 0.13 7.74
CA MET A 18 13.29 0.48 7.40
C MET A 18 14.21 -0.73 7.22
N ILE A 19 13.80 -1.90 7.72
CA ILE A 19 14.64 -3.11 7.76
C ILE A 19 14.06 -4.30 7.00
N GLN A 20 12.76 -4.29 6.72
CA GLN A 20 12.09 -5.41 6.05
C GLN A 20 10.88 -4.95 5.22
N PRO A 21 10.43 -5.75 4.24
CA PRO A 21 9.20 -5.46 3.52
C PRO A 21 7.99 -5.62 4.45
N LEU A 22 7.05 -4.68 4.36
CA LEU A 22 5.77 -4.73 5.05
C LEU A 22 4.60 -4.56 4.09
N GLY A 23 3.43 -5.08 4.48
CA GLY A 23 2.17 -4.79 3.83
C GLY A 23 1.77 -3.32 4.00
N GLY A 24 0.94 -2.82 3.08
CA GLY A 24 0.52 -1.41 3.09
C GLY A 24 -0.18 -0.99 4.38
N THR A 25 -0.98 -1.87 5.01
CA THR A 25 -1.67 -1.53 6.26
C THR A 25 -0.70 -1.45 7.44
N GLU A 26 0.21 -2.39 7.55
CA GLU A 26 1.23 -2.43 8.60
C GLU A 26 2.16 -1.21 8.50
N LYS A 27 2.54 -0.80 7.26
CA LYS A 27 3.25 0.47 7.02
C LYS A 27 2.42 1.69 7.47
N CYS A 28 1.10 1.67 7.23
CA CYS A 28 0.22 2.75 7.67
C CYS A 28 0.22 2.90 9.19
N VAL A 29 0.10 1.80 9.94
CA VAL A 29 0.15 1.83 11.42
C VAL A 29 1.53 2.28 11.91
N ALA A 30 2.62 1.71 11.35
CA ALA A 30 4.00 2.07 11.70
C ALA A 30 4.33 3.55 11.41
N SER A 31 3.50 4.23 10.63
CA SER A 31 3.69 5.64 10.28
C SER A 31 2.72 6.57 11.01
N LEU A 32 1.48 6.15 11.21
CA LEU A 32 0.48 6.94 11.94
C LEU A 32 0.86 7.08 13.42
N ALA A 33 1.31 5.99 14.06
CA ALA A 33 1.61 5.97 15.49
C ALA A 33 2.66 7.04 15.88
N PRO A 34 3.85 7.10 15.26
CA PRO A 34 4.82 8.15 15.59
C PRO A 34 4.32 9.56 15.18
N ALA A 35 3.51 9.69 14.14
CA ALA A 35 2.94 10.98 13.77
C ALA A 35 1.97 11.51 14.84
N LEU A 36 1.14 10.66 15.44
CA LEU A 36 0.29 11.00 16.59
C LEU A 36 1.14 11.32 17.84
N ALA A 37 2.20 10.56 18.10
CA ALA A 37 3.10 10.83 19.23
C ALA A 37 3.80 12.20 19.09
N GLN A 38 4.26 12.56 17.88
CA GLN A 38 4.85 13.87 17.59
C GLN A 38 3.86 15.03 17.79
N ARG A 39 2.57 14.78 17.73
CA ARG A 39 1.49 15.75 17.98
C ARG A 39 1.11 15.83 19.46
N GLY A 40 1.84 15.14 20.35
CA GLY A 40 1.70 15.23 21.80
C GLY A 40 0.73 14.22 22.41
N HIS A 41 0.36 13.16 21.69
CA HIS A 41 -0.38 12.05 22.27
C HIS A 41 0.57 11.01 22.90
N ASP A 42 0.10 10.33 23.94
CA ASP A 42 0.71 9.11 24.45
C ASP A 42 0.16 7.93 23.64
N VAL A 43 1.02 7.32 22.82
CA VAL A 43 0.60 6.33 21.82
C VAL A 43 1.13 4.94 22.15
N CYS A 44 0.21 3.98 22.23
CA CYS A 44 0.50 2.56 22.38
C CYS A 44 0.04 1.79 21.14
N VAL A 45 0.90 0.94 20.56
CA VAL A 45 0.52 -0.01 19.49
C VAL A 45 0.60 -1.42 20.02
N ILE A 46 -0.50 -2.15 19.94
CA ILE A 46 -0.61 -3.54 20.36
C ILE A 46 -0.68 -4.43 19.12
N ASN A 47 0.30 -5.30 18.93
CA ASN A 47 0.31 -6.25 17.82
C ASN A 47 1.06 -7.55 18.15
N ARG A 48 1.40 -8.37 17.15
CA ARG A 48 2.01 -9.70 17.30
C ARG A 48 3.53 -9.69 17.56
N ILE A 49 4.13 -8.59 18.00
CA ILE A 49 5.55 -8.59 18.43
C ILE A 49 5.76 -9.50 19.64
N GLU A 50 6.95 -10.06 19.77
CA GLU A 50 7.31 -10.94 20.89
C GLU A 50 7.78 -10.15 22.11
N GLN A 51 8.43 -9.01 21.90
CA GLN A 51 8.98 -8.16 22.97
C GLN A 51 8.56 -6.72 22.79
N GLY A 52 8.15 -6.08 23.88
CA GLY A 52 7.79 -4.67 23.88
C GLY A 52 9.00 -3.76 23.64
N ALA A 53 8.76 -2.61 23.02
CA ALA A 53 9.78 -1.60 22.72
C ALA A 53 9.20 -0.18 22.75
N MET A 54 10.05 0.81 23.06
CA MET A 54 9.73 2.23 22.87
C MET A 54 10.48 2.72 21.62
N ILE A 55 9.74 3.13 20.59
CA ILE A 55 10.31 3.56 19.30
C ILE A 55 9.61 4.84 18.85
N ASP A 56 10.36 5.90 18.58
CA ASP A 56 9.85 7.21 18.13
C ASP A 56 8.70 7.78 19.00
N GLY A 57 8.80 7.59 20.33
CA GLY A 57 7.77 8.05 21.28
C GLY A 57 6.52 7.17 21.32
N VAL A 58 6.53 6.00 20.69
CA VAL A 58 5.43 5.03 20.67
C VAL A 58 5.78 3.80 21.49
N SER A 59 4.89 3.39 22.38
CA SER A 59 4.99 2.12 23.13
C SER A 59 4.45 0.98 22.27
N TRP A 60 5.33 0.06 21.84
CA TRP A 60 4.97 -1.16 21.11
C TRP A 60 4.83 -2.31 22.11
N VAL A 61 3.69 -3.00 22.11
CA VAL A 61 3.32 -3.97 23.15
C VAL A 61 2.86 -5.27 22.51
N PRO A 62 3.30 -6.44 23.02
CA PRO A 62 2.80 -7.74 22.58
C PRO A 62 1.29 -7.88 22.71
N PHE A 63 0.67 -8.62 21.78
CA PHE A 63 -0.80 -8.76 21.74
C PHE A 63 -1.37 -9.48 22.98
N ASP A 64 -0.63 -10.36 23.61
CA ASP A 64 -0.97 -11.12 24.81
C ASP A 64 -0.60 -10.43 26.13
N ALA A 65 0.06 -9.27 26.06
CA ALA A 65 0.36 -8.46 27.25
C ALA A 65 -0.92 -7.82 27.83
N PRO A 66 -0.89 -7.43 29.12
CA PRO A 66 -1.97 -6.66 29.73
C PRO A 66 -2.27 -5.38 28.94
N ARG A 67 -3.54 -5.02 28.84
CA ARG A 67 -3.96 -3.78 28.17
C ARG A 67 -3.44 -2.56 28.95
N PRO A 68 -3.13 -1.44 28.26
CA PRO A 68 -2.72 -0.21 28.92
C PRO A 68 -3.75 0.20 29.99
N PRO A 69 -3.30 0.67 31.15
CA PRO A 69 -4.20 1.01 32.27
C PRO A 69 -5.11 2.21 31.95
N GLN A 70 -4.69 3.04 30.99
CA GLN A 70 -5.46 4.17 30.50
C GLN A 70 -5.47 4.15 28.97
N THR A 71 -6.65 4.27 28.38
CA THR A 71 -6.87 4.43 26.93
C THR A 71 -8.08 5.36 26.76
N ASP A 72 -7.84 6.56 26.24
CA ASP A 72 -8.90 7.53 25.97
C ASP A 72 -9.59 7.21 24.64
N ALA A 73 -8.82 6.71 23.66
CA ALA A 73 -9.32 6.31 22.35
C ALA A 73 -8.61 5.05 21.82
N VAL A 74 -9.36 4.19 21.13
CA VAL A 74 -8.81 3.01 20.50
C VAL A 74 -9.03 3.03 18.98
N ILE A 75 -7.97 2.75 18.21
CA ILE A 75 -8.03 2.56 16.76
C ILE A 75 -7.87 1.06 16.46
N CYS A 76 -8.97 0.41 16.12
CA CYS A 76 -9.00 -1.01 15.74
C CYS A 76 -8.72 -1.16 14.25
N VAL A 77 -7.66 -1.88 13.90
CA VAL A 77 -7.22 -2.02 12.50
C VAL A 77 -7.88 -3.23 11.86
N LYS A 78 -8.58 -3.02 10.74
CA LYS A 78 -9.24 -4.03 9.89
C LYS A 78 -10.40 -4.79 10.54
N LYS A 79 -10.32 -5.17 11.81
CA LYS A 79 -11.18 -6.20 12.42
C LYS A 79 -12.10 -5.63 13.51
N PRO A 80 -13.43 -5.65 13.31
CA PRO A 80 -14.39 -5.19 14.32
C PRO A 80 -14.28 -5.89 15.68
N GLN A 81 -13.81 -7.15 15.69
CA GLN A 81 -13.66 -7.93 16.94
C GLN A 81 -12.65 -7.32 17.91
N LEU A 82 -11.69 -6.56 17.42
CA LEU A 82 -10.69 -5.91 18.26
C LEU A 82 -11.28 -4.87 19.21
N MET A 83 -12.50 -4.39 18.94
CA MET A 83 -13.22 -3.50 19.86
C MET A 83 -13.61 -4.19 21.17
N GLU A 84 -13.73 -5.52 21.18
CA GLU A 84 -14.01 -6.30 22.39
C GLU A 84 -12.86 -6.27 23.40
N GLU A 85 -11.63 -5.97 22.94
CA GLU A 85 -10.46 -5.83 23.81
C GLU A 85 -10.49 -4.55 24.67
N PHE A 86 -11.39 -3.60 24.31
CA PHE A 86 -11.54 -2.30 24.95
C PHE A 86 -13.04 -1.98 25.17
N PRO A 87 -13.78 -2.79 25.93
CA PRO A 87 -15.24 -2.62 26.07
C PRO A 87 -15.65 -1.25 26.62
N ASP A 88 -14.90 -0.73 27.58
CA ASP A 88 -15.23 0.48 28.34
C ASP A 88 -14.69 1.78 27.72
N VAL A 89 -13.88 1.71 26.67
CA VAL A 89 -13.38 2.90 25.97
C VAL A 89 -14.52 3.49 25.12
N GLU A 90 -14.81 4.77 25.30
CA GLU A 90 -15.89 5.47 24.61
C GLU A 90 -15.53 5.78 23.16
N HIS A 91 -14.32 6.31 22.91
CA HIS A 91 -13.87 6.69 21.58
C HIS A 91 -13.24 5.51 20.85
N LYS A 92 -14.03 4.86 20.00
CA LYS A 92 -13.59 3.73 19.16
C LYS A 92 -13.59 4.11 17.69
N LEU A 93 -12.44 3.94 17.04
CA LEU A 93 -12.29 4.06 15.58
C LEU A 93 -12.07 2.65 14.99
N LEU A 94 -12.80 2.33 13.94
CA LEU A 94 -12.56 1.14 13.14
C LEU A 94 -11.92 1.55 11.80
N TRP A 95 -10.61 1.42 11.72
CA TRP A 95 -9.85 1.76 10.52
C TRP A 95 -9.78 0.58 9.54
N LEU A 96 -10.53 0.68 8.47
CA LEU A 96 -10.65 -0.39 7.46
C LEU A 96 -9.56 -0.26 6.38
N ALA A 97 -9.19 -1.41 5.80
CA ALA A 97 -8.26 -1.52 4.68
C ALA A 97 -8.78 -2.45 3.56
N THR A 98 -10.01 -2.95 3.70
CA THR A 98 -10.69 -3.82 2.75
C THR A 98 -12.08 -3.28 2.49
N PRO A 99 -12.77 -3.68 1.39
CA PRO A 99 -14.12 -3.21 1.12
C PRO A 99 -15.03 -3.33 2.34
N ALA A 100 -15.66 -2.22 2.74
CA ALA A 100 -16.39 -2.13 3.99
C ALA A 100 -17.75 -2.83 3.97
N SER A 101 -18.23 -3.31 2.81
CA SER A 101 -19.40 -4.17 2.69
C SER A 101 -19.33 -5.44 3.56
N ILE A 102 -18.11 -5.85 3.97
CA ILE A 102 -17.91 -6.95 4.94
C ILE A 102 -18.65 -6.69 6.27
N LEU A 103 -18.83 -5.43 6.68
CA LEU A 103 -19.51 -5.04 7.91
C LEU A 103 -21.00 -5.41 7.90
N ASN A 104 -21.60 -5.63 6.73
CA ASN A 104 -23.00 -6.03 6.59
C ASN A 104 -23.23 -7.51 6.96
N LYS A 105 -22.19 -8.28 7.26
CA LYS A 105 -22.33 -9.65 7.76
C LYS A 105 -22.90 -9.63 9.18
N PRO A 106 -23.88 -10.52 9.52
CA PRO A 106 -24.58 -10.50 10.83
C PRO A 106 -23.65 -10.47 12.04
N LYS A 107 -22.56 -11.23 11.99
CA LYS A 107 -21.57 -11.25 13.08
C LYS A 107 -20.88 -9.90 13.34
N TYR A 108 -20.71 -9.09 12.29
CA TYR A 108 -20.12 -7.75 12.43
C TYR A 108 -21.17 -6.70 12.74
N GLN A 109 -22.40 -6.86 12.27
CA GLN A 109 -23.49 -5.95 12.61
C GLN A 109 -23.68 -5.86 14.13
N ALA A 110 -23.72 -7.01 14.83
CA ALA A 110 -23.84 -7.04 16.28
C ALA A 110 -22.69 -6.27 16.99
N LEU A 111 -21.45 -6.42 16.53
CA LEU A 111 -20.31 -5.69 17.07
C LEU A 111 -20.40 -4.18 16.80
N MET A 112 -20.77 -3.82 15.57
CA MET A 112 -20.95 -2.42 15.17
C MET A 112 -22.07 -1.75 15.99
N GLU A 113 -23.17 -2.46 16.28
CA GLU A 113 -24.25 -1.94 17.12
C GLU A 113 -23.86 -1.80 18.58
N LYS A 114 -23.14 -2.77 19.11
CA LYS A 114 -22.66 -2.77 20.50
C LYS A 114 -21.67 -1.63 20.77
N HIS A 115 -20.69 -1.44 19.88
CA HIS A 115 -19.58 -0.51 20.09
C HIS A 115 -19.75 0.85 19.42
N ASN A 116 -20.64 0.97 18.44
CA ASN A 116 -20.95 2.17 17.68
C ASN A 116 -19.70 2.99 17.27
N PRO A 117 -18.69 2.39 16.61
CA PRO A 117 -17.44 3.07 16.32
C PRO A 117 -17.59 4.14 15.23
N ILE A 118 -16.60 5.03 15.15
CA ILE A 118 -16.38 5.83 13.95
C ILE A 118 -15.66 4.95 12.93
N VAL A 119 -16.26 4.77 11.74
CA VAL A 119 -15.64 3.96 10.68
C VAL A 119 -14.75 4.86 9.82
N VAL A 120 -13.45 4.51 9.75
CA VAL A 120 -12.44 5.28 9.02
C VAL A 120 -12.06 4.58 7.72
N PHE A 121 -12.21 5.29 6.62
CA PHE A 121 -11.93 4.85 5.25
C PHE A 121 -10.67 5.50 4.71
N MET A 122 -10.00 4.85 3.75
CA MET A 122 -8.76 5.33 3.15
C MET A 122 -8.94 6.25 1.93
N GLY A 123 -10.18 6.43 1.44
CA GLY A 123 -10.51 7.26 0.28
C GLY A 123 -12.00 7.18 -0.07
N ASP A 124 -12.41 7.96 -1.07
CA ASP A 124 -13.81 8.04 -1.53
C ASP A 124 -14.30 6.72 -2.13
N VAL A 125 -13.46 6.04 -2.93
CA VAL A 125 -13.78 4.71 -3.48
C VAL A 125 -14.03 3.74 -2.35
N HIS A 126 -13.18 3.73 -1.33
CA HIS A 126 -13.34 2.88 -0.16
C HIS A 126 -14.63 3.21 0.60
N PHE A 127 -14.92 4.49 0.84
CA PHE A 127 -16.15 4.97 1.49
C PHE A 127 -17.42 4.48 0.78
N ARG A 128 -17.43 4.45 -0.55
CA ARG A 128 -18.57 4.00 -1.36
C ARG A 128 -18.80 2.50 -1.34
N THR A 129 -17.89 1.71 -0.76
CA THR A 129 -18.07 0.25 -0.64
C THR A 129 -19.04 -0.16 0.45
N TRP A 130 -19.61 0.79 1.20
CA TRP A 130 -20.48 0.49 2.32
C TRP A 130 -21.74 1.35 2.39
N GLU A 131 -22.87 0.68 2.32
CA GLU A 131 -24.18 1.23 2.67
C GLU A 131 -24.61 0.59 4.00
N PRO A 132 -24.50 1.32 5.12
CA PRO A 132 -24.84 0.78 6.44
C PRO A 132 -26.36 0.68 6.62
N TRP A 133 -26.83 -0.33 7.36
CA TRP A 133 -28.25 -0.56 7.69
C TRP A 133 -28.82 0.45 8.71
N LYS A 134 -27.93 1.23 9.37
CA LYS A 134 -28.28 2.36 10.24
C LYS A 134 -27.19 3.42 10.17
N TYR A 135 -27.44 4.56 10.81
CA TYR A 135 -26.42 5.62 10.89
C TYR A 135 -25.21 5.20 11.73
N PHE A 136 -24.03 5.44 11.20
CA PHE A 136 -22.74 5.38 11.89
C PHE A 136 -21.94 6.65 11.56
N ARG A 137 -21.17 7.15 12.52
CA ARG A 137 -20.17 8.19 12.22
C ARG A 137 -19.12 7.59 11.26
N LYS A 138 -18.72 8.38 10.27
CA LYS A 138 -17.77 7.97 9.23
C LYS A 138 -16.75 9.09 8.99
N GLY A 139 -15.49 8.70 8.77
CA GLY A 139 -14.43 9.61 8.36
C GLY A 139 -13.64 9.05 7.19
N ILE A 140 -13.09 9.92 6.36
CA ILE A 140 -12.12 9.55 5.32
C ILE A 140 -10.79 10.14 5.74
N VAL A 141 -9.80 9.27 5.97
CA VAL A 141 -8.42 9.67 6.22
C VAL A 141 -7.54 8.94 5.21
N THR A 142 -7.13 9.64 4.18
CA THR A 142 -6.21 9.09 3.19
C THR A 142 -4.83 8.91 3.83
N PRO A 143 -4.22 7.72 3.77
CA PRO A 143 -2.89 7.50 4.32
C PRO A 143 -1.82 8.45 3.74
N GLY A 144 -0.85 8.80 4.56
CA GLY A 144 0.28 9.62 4.16
C GLY A 144 1.34 8.83 3.39
N VAL A 145 2.26 9.54 2.75
CA VAL A 145 3.47 8.96 2.15
C VAL A 145 4.60 9.05 3.16
N ARG A 146 5.39 7.98 3.29
CA ARG A 146 6.54 7.94 4.20
C ARG A 146 7.68 8.80 3.68
N LYS A 147 8.47 9.37 4.61
CA LYS A 147 9.58 10.31 4.32
C LYS A 147 10.65 9.72 3.38
N GLU A 148 10.84 8.41 3.38
CA GLU A 148 11.80 7.70 2.54
C GLU A 148 11.48 7.85 1.04
N TYR A 149 10.20 8.08 0.70
CA TYR A 149 9.73 8.36 -0.66
C TYR A 149 9.61 9.85 -0.98
N LEU A 150 9.73 10.74 0.03
CA LEU A 150 9.65 12.21 -0.12
C LEU A 150 11.03 12.86 -0.34
N THR A 151 12.02 12.09 -0.73
CA THR A 151 13.41 12.53 -0.93
C THR A 151 13.55 13.47 -2.12
N ASP A 152 14.51 14.42 -2.03
CA ASP A 152 14.90 15.29 -3.14
C ASP A 152 15.93 14.66 -4.10
N ALA A 153 16.32 13.41 -3.84
CA ALA A 153 17.19 12.67 -4.73
C ALA A 153 16.59 12.61 -6.16
N PRO A 154 17.40 12.71 -7.19
CA PRO A 154 16.94 12.76 -8.56
C PRO A 154 16.22 11.46 -8.96
N TYR A 155 15.25 11.57 -9.87
CA TYR A 155 14.65 10.47 -10.58
C TYR A 155 15.52 10.17 -11.80
N GLU A 156 16.19 9.03 -11.78
CA GLU A 156 17.20 8.65 -12.77
C GLU A 156 16.93 7.23 -13.27
N PRO A 157 16.05 7.06 -14.28
CA PRO A 157 15.79 5.75 -14.87
C PRO A 157 17.08 5.11 -15.41
N ALA A 158 17.21 3.82 -15.17
CA ALA A 158 18.35 3.02 -15.62
C ALA A 158 18.35 2.83 -17.15
N ASP A 159 19.50 2.45 -17.69
CA ASP A 159 19.67 1.95 -19.03
C ASP A 159 20.19 0.50 -18.96
N PRO A 160 19.48 -0.48 -19.52
CA PRO A 160 18.20 -0.40 -20.23
C PRO A 160 17.04 0.09 -19.33
N PRO A 161 15.98 0.70 -19.94
CA PRO A 161 14.85 1.22 -19.17
C PRO A 161 14.07 0.09 -18.49
N ARG A 162 13.64 0.33 -17.25
CA ARG A 162 12.99 -0.67 -16.39
C ARG A 162 11.53 -0.35 -16.16
N ALA A 163 10.65 -1.31 -16.42
CA ALA A 163 9.31 -1.31 -15.85
C ALA A 163 9.33 -2.01 -14.50
N ILE A 164 8.56 -1.54 -13.51
CA ILE A 164 8.48 -2.16 -12.19
C ILE A 164 7.05 -2.62 -11.87
N VAL A 165 6.92 -3.77 -11.23
CA VAL A 165 5.67 -4.32 -10.68
C VAL A 165 5.88 -4.69 -9.22
N THR A 166 4.99 -4.21 -8.35
CA THR A 166 5.07 -4.42 -6.89
C THR A 166 3.77 -4.95 -6.29
N THR A 167 2.77 -5.19 -7.13
CA THR A 167 1.47 -5.73 -6.72
C THR A 167 1.52 -7.24 -6.48
N ASN A 168 0.50 -7.77 -5.79
CA ASN A 168 0.37 -9.21 -5.64
C ASN A 168 0.37 -9.88 -7.03
N PRO A 169 1.20 -10.90 -7.27
CA PRO A 169 1.28 -11.58 -8.58
C PRO A 169 -0.04 -12.14 -9.11
N LEU A 170 -0.99 -12.44 -8.23
CA LEU A 170 -2.34 -12.90 -8.61
C LEU A 170 -3.25 -11.78 -9.13
N HIS A 171 -2.81 -10.51 -9.11
CA HIS A 171 -3.57 -9.36 -9.59
C HIS A 171 -3.21 -8.99 -11.03
N GLY A 172 -3.18 -9.97 -11.94
CA GLY A 172 -3.01 -9.76 -13.38
C GLY A 172 -1.58 -9.82 -13.90
N LEU A 173 -0.60 -10.28 -13.11
CA LEU A 173 0.77 -10.44 -13.56
C LEU A 173 0.89 -11.49 -14.68
N ASP A 174 0.09 -12.54 -14.66
CA ASP A 174 0.06 -13.58 -15.69
C ASP A 174 -0.19 -13.01 -17.09
N LYS A 175 -1.18 -12.11 -17.21
CA LYS A 175 -1.49 -11.43 -18.47
C LYS A 175 -0.42 -10.40 -18.84
N LEU A 176 0.14 -9.71 -17.87
CA LEU A 176 1.23 -8.76 -18.10
C LEU A 176 2.47 -9.47 -18.66
N ILE A 177 2.82 -10.67 -18.18
CA ILE A 177 3.94 -11.45 -18.72
C ILE A 177 3.68 -11.85 -20.19
N ASP A 178 2.46 -12.27 -20.51
CA ASP A 178 2.11 -12.59 -21.91
C ASP A 178 2.29 -11.36 -22.83
N LEU A 179 1.86 -10.17 -22.38
CA LEU A 179 2.04 -8.92 -23.13
C LEU A 179 3.50 -8.47 -23.18
N TRP A 180 4.24 -8.65 -22.07
CA TRP A 180 5.66 -8.33 -22.04
C TRP A 180 6.44 -9.11 -23.08
N THR A 181 6.28 -10.43 -23.09
CA THR A 181 7.03 -11.34 -23.97
C THR A 181 6.57 -11.35 -25.42
N GLY A 182 5.30 -11.07 -25.69
CA GLY A 182 4.71 -11.16 -27.02
C GLY A 182 4.44 -9.80 -27.71
N ASN A 183 4.60 -8.68 -27.00
CA ASN A 183 4.27 -7.35 -27.56
C ASN A 183 5.29 -6.28 -27.15
N ILE A 184 5.50 -6.08 -25.84
CA ILE A 184 6.33 -4.97 -25.34
C ILE A 184 7.78 -5.15 -25.80
N MET A 185 8.36 -6.33 -25.64
CA MET A 185 9.75 -6.60 -25.99
C MET A 185 10.05 -6.39 -27.48
N ASP A 186 9.12 -6.75 -28.36
CA ASP A 186 9.27 -6.52 -29.80
C ASP A 186 9.26 -5.01 -30.12
N GLN A 187 8.37 -4.25 -29.49
CA GLN A 187 8.27 -2.80 -29.71
C GLN A 187 9.44 -2.00 -29.14
N VAL A 188 10.10 -2.50 -28.09
CA VAL A 188 11.32 -1.88 -27.53
C VAL A 188 12.63 -2.49 -28.10
N ALA A 189 12.52 -3.30 -29.17
CA ALA A 189 13.66 -3.99 -29.81
C ALA A 189 14.52 -4.81 -28.81
N GLY A 190 13.90 -5.44 -27.84
CA GLY A 190 14.56 -6.22 -26.80
C GLY A 190 15.30 -5.41 -25.74
N ASN A 191 15.24 -4.08 -25.77
CA ASN A 191 16.00 -3.18 -24.89
C ASN A 191 15.14 -2.63 -23.74
N ALA A 192 14.62 -3.51 -22.87
CA ALA A 192 13.95 -3.13 -21.62
C ALA A 192 13.95 -4.30 -20.62
N GLU A 193 13.75 -4.00 -19.35
CA GLU A 193 13.64 -4.99 -18.27
C GLU A 193 12.31 -4.83 -17.51
N LEU A 194 11.71 -5.95 -17.10
CA LEU A 194 10.55 -6.00 -16.20
C LEU A 194 11.01 -6.50 -14.83
N HIS A 195 11.06 -5.61 -13.86
CA HIS A 195 11.45 -5.88 -12.49
C HIS A 195 10.21 -6.18 -11.63
N ILE A 196 10.09 -7.40 -11.12
CA ILE A 196 8.95 -7.85 -10.30
C ILE A 196 9.41 -8.02 -8.86
N TYR A 197 8.83 -7.27 -7.95
CA TYR A 197 9.11 -7.37 -6.51
C TYR A 197 8.05 -8.24 -5.82
N SER A 198 8.41 -9.51 -5.56
CA SER A 198 7.50 -10.49 -4.95
C SER A 198 8.25 -11.51 -4.12
N ALA A 199 7.98 -11.56 -2.81
CA ALA A 199 8.58 -12.55 -1.92
C ALA A 199 8.22 -13.99 -2.32
N GLY A 200 6.98 -14.23 -2.76
CA GLY A 200 6.52 -15.55 -3.19
C GLY A 200 7.20 -16.04 -4.47
N LEU A 201 7.32 -15.19 -5.49
CA LEU A 201 8.01 -15.53 -6.73
C LEU A 201 9.52 -15.67 -6.53
N PHE A 202 10.12 -14.78 -5.75
CA PHE A 202 11.55 -14.89 -5.40
C PHE A 202 11.86 -16.20 -4.66
N LYS A 203 11.00 -16.58 -3.70
CA LYS A 203 11.11 -17.87 -3.01
C LYS A 203 11.03 -19.05 -3.99
N ALA A 204 10.08 -19.00 -4.95
CA ALA A 204 9.91 -20.03 -5.96
C ALA A 204 11.18 -20.22 -6.82
N GLN A 205 11.75 -19.11 -7.32
CA GLN A 205 12.98 -19.16 -8.15
C GLN A 205 14.20 -19.70 -7.39
N ASN A 206 14.21 -19.59 -6.06
CA ASN A 206 15.27 -20.11 -5.19
C ASN A 206 14.93 -21.49 -4.59
N GLY A 207 14.07 -22.28 -5.23
CA GLY A 207 13.76 -23.66 -4.85
C GLY A 207 12.81 -23.81 -3.65
N GLY A 208 12.20 -22.71 -3.20
CA GLY A 208 11.25 -22.77 -2.09
C GLY A 208 9.84 -23.14 -2.53
N THR A 209 9.07 -23.74 -1.63
CA THR A 209 7.67 -24.09 -1.86
C THR A 209 6.79 -22.84 -1.96
N VAL A 210 5.89 -22.81 -2.93
CA VAL A 210 4.89 -21.75 -3.13
C VAL A 210 3.48 -22.33 -3.08
N PRO A 211 2.48 -21.52 -2.70
CA PRO A 211 1.08 -21.92 -2.78
C PRO A 211 0.68 -22.34 -4.21
N ASP A 212 -0.16 -23.36 -4.34
CA ASP A 212 -0.57 -23.90 -5.66
C ASP A 212 -1.16 -22.81 -6.58
N LYS A 213 -1.92 -21.87 -6.04
CA LYS A 213 -2.48 -20.74 -6.80
C LYS A 213 -1.43 -19.82 -7.43
N LEU A 214 -0.20 -19.78 -6.90
CA LEU A 214 0.88 -18.94 -7.43
C LEU A 214 1.74 -19.69 -8.47
N ARG A 215 1.65 -21.03 -8.51
CA ARG A 215 2.48 -21.87 -9.39
C ARG A 215 2.37 -21.50 -10.87
N PRO A 216 1.17 -21.32 -11.48
CA PRO A 216 1.07 -20.98 -12.91
C PRO A 216 1.75 -19.66 -13.26
N VAL A 217 1.61 -18.65 -12.38
CA VAL A 217 2.28 -17.35 -12.58
C VAL A 217 3.79 -17.48 -12.42
N SER A 218 4.25 -18.28 -11.46
CA SER A 218 5.67 -18.54 -11.23
C SER A 218 6.34 -19.23 -12.43
N GLU A 219 5.69 -20.21 -13.02
CA GLU A 219 6.17 -20.90 -14.23
C GLU A 219 6.27 -19.96 -15.43
N LYS A 220 5.25 -19.11 -15.66
CA LYS A 220 5.29 -18.08 -16.71
C LYS A 220 6.45 -17.10 -16.52
N VAL A 221 6.62 -16.59 -15.29
CA VAL A 221 7.70 -15.65 -14.96
C VAL A 221 9.07 -16.29 -15.17
N GLN A 222 9.24 -17.56 -14.81
CA GLN A 222 10.49 -18.29 -15.03
C GLN A 222 10.77 -18.49 -16.53
N ALA A 223 9.77 -18.86 -17.32
CA ALA A 223 9.90 -19.01 -18.77
C ALA A 223 10.22 -17.68 -19.48
N ALA A 224 9.85 -16.55 -18.89
CA ALA A 224 10.09 -15.22 -19.44
C ALA A 224 11.45 -14.61 -19.03
N SER A 225 12.29 -15.32 -18.27
CA SER A 225 13.55 -14.78 -17.75
C SER A 225 14.52 -14.30 -18.86
N GLU A 226 14.60 -15.02 -19.98
CA GLU A 226 15.40 -14.63 -21.15
C GLU A 226 14.83 -13.44 -21.92
N LYS A 227 13.63 -13.01 -21.59
CA LYS A 227 12.94 -11.84 -22.16
C LYS A 227 13.01 -10.61 -21.21
N GLY A 228 14.08 -10.49 -20.43
CA GLY A 228 14.31 -9.36 -19.53
C GLY A 228 13.38 -9.31 -18.30
N VAL A 229 12.74 -10.41 -17.92
CA VAL A 229 11.92 -10.51 -16.70
C VAL A 229 12.79 -10.92 -15.53
N ILE A 230 12.89 -10.05 -14.52
CA ILE A 230 13.75 -10.22 -13.36
C ILE A 230 12.91 -10.15 -12.07
N VAL A 231 13.04 -11.15 -11.20
CA VAL A 231 12.33 -11.20 -9.93
C VAL A 231 13.25 -10.81 -8.79
N HIS A 232 12.77 -9.90 -7.96
CA HIS A 232 13.46 -9.43 -6.76
C HIS A 232 12.68 -9.82 -5.49
N LYS A 233 13.41 -10.03 -4.41
CA LYS A 233 12.84 -10.01 -3.08
C LYS A 233 12.43 -8.55 -2.76
N PRO A 234 11.21 -8.29 -2.27
CA PRO A 234 10.87 -6.97 -1.77
C PRO A 234 11.83 -6.56 -0.65
N GLY A 235 12.20 -5.30 -0.63
CA GLY A 235 13.11 -4.74 0.37
C GLY A 235 12.41 -3.82 1.37
N SER A 236 13.24 -3.17 2.19
CA SER A 236 12.86 -2.04 3.04
C SER A 236 12.40 -0.83 2.20
N ASP A 237 11.80 0.16 2.85
CA ASP A 237 11.37 1.37 2.14
C ASP A 237 12.52 2.12 1.46
N ILE A 238 13.74 2.10 2.03
CA ILE A 238 14.93 2.70 1.41
C ILE A 238 15.30 1.97 0.12
N GLU A 239 15.34 0.63 0.16
CA GLU A 239 15.66 -0.19 -1.01
C GLU A 239 14.60 -0.04 -2.11
N MET A 240 13.32 -0.01 -1.72
CA MET A 240 12.23 0.20 -2.67
C MET A 240 12.25 1.62 -3.26
N ALA A 241 12.54 2.65 -2.47
CA ALA A 241 12.67 4.01 -2.97
C ALA A 241 13.81 4.14 -4.01
N LEU A 242 14.94 3.42 -3.82
CA LEU A 242 16.01 3.35 -4.81
C LEU A 242 15.55 2.64 -6.09
N ALA A 243 14.87 1.50 -5.96
CA ALA A 243 14.33 0.76 -7.09
C ALA A 243 13.34 1.60 -7.92
N TYR A 244 12.47 2.36 -7.25
CA TYR A 244 11.51 3.25 -7.90
C TYR A 244 12.20 4.39 -8.66
N ARG A 245 13.26 4.98 -8.14
CA ARG A 245 14.05 6.03 -8.84
C ARG A 245 14.68 5.53 -10.13
N GLN A 246 15.08 4.27 -10.17
CA GLN A 246 15.73 3.65 -11.32
C GLN A 246 14.74 3.09 -12.35
N ALA A 247 13.45 3.03 -12.04
CA ALA A 247 12.45 2.55 -12.98
C ALA A 247 11.99 3.65 -13.95
N ALA A 248 11.63 3.27 -15.17
CA ALA A 248 11.05 4.16 -16.18
C ALA A 248 9.54 4.30 -16.05
N CYS A 249 8.85 3.24 -15.59
CA CYS A 249 7.42 3.26 -15.31
C CYS A 249 7.02 2.20 -14.28
N HIS A 250 5.94 2.48 -13.55
CA HIS A 250 5.27 1.51 -12.68
C HIS A 250 4.07 0.93 -13.41
N ILE A 251 4.08 -0.38 -13.67
CA ILE A 251 2.92 -1.07 -14.24
C ILE A 251 2.07 -1.62 -13.10
N TYR A 252 0.84 -1.14 -13.02
CA TYR A 252 -0.09 -1.46 -11.94
C TYR A 252 -1.39 -2.07 -12.49
N PRO A 253 -1.49 -3.40 -12.64
CA PRO A 253 -2.68 -4.04 -13.19
C PRO A 253 -3.95 -3.77 -12.36
N GLY A 254 -3.79 -3.60 -11.02
CA GLY A 254 -4.87 -3.28 -10.10
C GLY A 254 -5.85 -4.42 -9.87
N VAL A 255 -6.70 -4.25 -8.85
CA VAL A 255 -7.82 -5.13 -8.53
C VAL A 255 -8.94 -4.30 -7.88
N GLU A 256 -10.19 -4.71 -8.07
CA GLU A 256 -11.38 -3.97 -7.58
C GLU A 256 -11.40 -3.80 -6.05
N THR A 257 -10.81 -4.76 -5.34
CA THR A 257 -10.74 -4.73 -3.86
C THR A 257 -9.61 -3.89 -3.29
N GLU A 258 -8.82 -3.23 -4.14
CA GLU A 258 -7.76 -2.32 -3.72
C GLU A 258 -8.36 -0.98 -3.27
N MET A 259 -8.20 -0.66 -1.98
CA MET A 259 -8.87 0.49 -1.36
C MET A 259 -8.00 1.73 -1.20
N TYR A 260 -6.67 1.61 -1.42
CA TYR A 260 -5.75 2.75 -1.28
C TYR A 260 -4.67 2.83 -2.36
N CYS A 261 -4.12 1.72 -2.83
CA CYS A 261 -2.99 1.67 -3.77
C CYS A 261 -1.72 2.34 -3.20
N SER A 262 -1.23 1.90 -2.04
CA SER A 262 -0.07 2.51 -1.36
C SER A 262 1.17 2.63 -2.24
N THR A 263 1.49 1.60 -3.02
CA THR A 263 2.67 1.60 -3.90
C THR A 263 2.54 2.61 -5.06
N LEU A 264 1.32 2.94 -5.52
CA LEU A 264 1.13 4.05 -6.47
C LEU A 264 1.43 5.40 -5.82
N ALA A 265 1.04 5.63 -4.57
CA ALA A 265 1.37 6.86 -3.85
C ALA A 265 2.89 6.97 -3.61
N GLU A 266 3.53 5.88 -3.19
CA GLU A 266 4.98 5.80 -2.96
C GLU A 266 5.78 6.09 -4.25
N THR A 267 5.45 5.40 -5.35
CA THR A 267 6.16 5.57 -6.63
C THR A 267 5.98 6.97 -7.21
N GLN A 268 4.78 7.53 -7.16
CA GLN A 268 4.54 8.90 -7.63
C GLN A 268 5.25 9.95 -6.77
N ALA A 269 5.36 9.74 -5.45
CA ALA A 269 6.12 10.64 -4.58
C ALA A 269 7.62 10.71 -4.95
N ILE A 270 8.18 9.62 -5.45
CA ILE A 270 9.53 9.56 -6.05
C ILE A 270 9.58 10.31 -7.40
N GLY A 271 8.47 10.40 -8.12
CA GLY A 271 8.37 10.94 -9.47
C GLY A 271 8.29 9.87 -10.55
N LEU A 272 7.97 8.63 -10.19
CA LEU A 272 7.81 7.54 -11.14
C LEU A 272 6.39 7.54 -11.73
N PRO A 273 6.20 7.80 -13.05
CA PRO A 273 4.90 7.71 -13.67
C PRO A 273 4.42 6.25 -13.76
N CYS A 274 3.11 6.08 -13.80
CA CYS A 274 2.52 4.76 -13.83
C CYS A 274 1.57 4.55 -15.01
N VAL A 275 1.30 3.29 -15.31
CA VAL A 275 0.16 2.86 -16.09
C VAL A 275 -0.70 1.93 -15.25
N ALA A 276 -1.98 2.24 -15.10
CA ALA A 276 -2.93 1.51 -14.26
C ALA A 276 -4.29 1.36 -14.95
N ARG A 277 -5.11 0.47 -14.44
CA ARG A 277 -6.53 0.41 -14.83
C ARG A 277 -7.37 1.26 -13.86
N PRO A 278 -8.49 1.88 -14.32
CA PRO A 278 -9.34 2.70 -13.47
C PRO A 278 -10.27 1.84 -12.58
N ILE A 279 -9.69 0.89 -11.82
CA ILE A 279 -10.39 -0.03 -10.92
C ILE A 279 -9.88 0.12 -9.48
N GLY A 280 -10.74 -0.20 -8.51
CA GLY A 280 -10.43 0.09 -7.11
C GLY A 280 -10.06 1.56 -6.91
N ALA A 281 -9.15 1.85 -6.01
CA ALA A 281 -8.68 3.21 -5.71
C ALA A 281 -7.65 3.78 -6.70
N CYS A 282 -7.35 3.10 -7.84
CA CYS A 282 -6.35 3.60 -8.80
C CYS A 282 -6.68 5.00 -9.32
N SER A 283 -7.97 5.27 -9.61
CA SER A 283 -8.42 6.58 -10.11
C SER A 283 -8.24 7.73 -9.10
N GLU A 284 -8.10 7.43 -7.82
CA GLU A 284 -7.80 8.43 -6.79
C GLU A 284 -6.31 8.78 -6.74
N ARG A 285 -5.46 7.86 -7.20
CA ARG A 285 -4.00 8.00 -7.18
C ARG A 285 -3.43 8.58 -8.47
N VAL A 286 -4.06 8.27 -9.61
CA VAL A 286 -3.52 8.60 -10.94
C VAL A 286 -4.37 9.69 -11.60
N LYS A 287 -3.75 10.80 -11.94
CA LYS A 287 -4.33 11.82 -12.81
C LYS A 287 -3.95 11.49 -14.25
N ASN A 288 -4.95 11.00 -15.00
CA ASN A 288 -4.75 10.50 -16.37
C ASN A 288 -4.10 11.56 -17.28
N GLY A 289 -2.99 11.19 -17.93
CA GLY A 289 -2.20 12.07 -18.79
C GLY A 289 -1.28 13.06 -18.04
N GLN A 290 -1.36 13.16 -16.71
CA GLN A 290 -0.56 14.08 -15.89
C GLN A 290 0.43 13.34 -14.99
N THR A 291 -0.02 12.41 -14.16
CA THR A 291 0.86 11.64 -13.25
C THR A 291 1.04 10.18 -13.69
N GLY A 292 0.46 9.79 -14.78
CA GLY A 292 0.44 8.47 -15.37
C GLY A 292 -0.75 8.31 -16.30
N PHE A 293 -1.03 7.07 -16.66
CA PHE A 293 -2.14 6.77 -17.57
C PHE A 293 -3.12 5.78 -16.93
N LEU A 294 -4.40 6.07 -17.06
CA LEU A 294 -5.49 5.15 -16.76
C LEU A 294 -6.01 4.56 -18.07
N VAL A 295 -5.90 3.26 -18.23
CA VAL A 295 -6.22 2.54 -19.46
C VAL A 295 -7.34 1.52 -19.23
N PRO A 296 -8.22 1.27 -20.22
CA PRO A 296 -9.39 0.43 -20.03
C PRO A 296 -9.07 -1.06 -19.85
N ASP A 297 -7.98 -1.53 -20.45
CA ASP A 297 -7.62 -2.93 -20.55
C ASP A 297 -6.11 -3.15 -20.47
N VAL A 298 -5.70 -4.41 -20.42
CA VAL A 298 -4.30 -4.82 -20.28
C VAL A 298 -3.52 -4.63 -21.59
N GLU A 299 -4.18 -4.75 -22.74
CA GLU A 299 -3.60 -4.51 -24.08
C GLU A 299 -3.21 -3.03 -24.24
N SER A 300 -4.08 -2.12 -23.87
CA SER A 300 -3.78 -0.66 -23.84
C SER A 300 -2.64 -0.34 -22.86
N MET A 301 -2.53 -1.11 -21.77
CA MET A 301 -1.44 -0.98 -20.80
C MET A 301 -0.08 -1.27 -21.44
N ALA A 302 0.02 -2.26 -22.31
CA ALA A 302 1.26 -2.58 -23.03
C ALA A 302 1.73 -1.40 -23.90
N ASN A 303 0.83 -0.80 -24.68
CA ASN A 303 1.16 0.34 -25.55
C ASN A 303 1.67 1.55 -24.75
N VAL A 304 1.03 1.84 -23.62
CA VAL A 304 1.44 2.93 -22.73
C VAL A 304 2.76 2.61 -22.04
N ALA A 305 2.98 1.35 -21.63
CA ALA A 305 4.26 0.94 -21.05
C ALA A 305 5.41 1.15 -22.06
N VAL A 306 5.24 0.76 -23.34
CA VAL A 306 6.19 1.04 -24.42
C VAL A 306 6.46 2.54 -24.56
N HIS A 307 5.42 3.38 -24.54
CA HIS A 307 5.59 4.84 -24.57
C HIS A 307 6.42 5.34 -23.39
N LEU A 308 6.13 4.91 -22.17
CA LEU A 308 6.89 5.32 -20.98
C LEU A 308 8.31 4.75 -20.97
N LEU A 309 8.55 3.57 -21.50
CA LEU A 309 9.89 2.99 -21.62
C LEU A 309 10.76 3.74 -22.65
N THR A 310 10.18 4.25 -23.74
CA THR A 310 10.93 4.82 -24.86
C THR A 310 10.99 6.35 -24.91
N LYS A 311 10.07 7.08 -24.26
CA LYS A 311 9.94 8.54 -24.35
C LYS A 311 10.34 9.25 -23.06
N SER A 312 11.63 9.61 -22.91
CA SER A 312 12.19 10.29 -21.73
C SER A 312 11.50 11.63 -21.41
N ALA A 313 11.27 12.47 -22.41
CA ALA A 313 10.62 13.76 -22.21
C ALA A 313 9.19 13.64 -21.60
N SER A 314 8.43 12.62 -21.99
CA SER A 314 7.12 12.35 -21.40
C SER A 314 7.24 11.96 -19.93
N ARG A 315 8.20 11.09 -19.58
CA ARG A 315 8.48 10.70 -18.19
C ARG A 315 8.89 11.87 -17.32
N GLU A 316 9.78 12.75 -17.79
CA GLU A 316 10.27 13.90 -17.04
C GLU A 316 9.15 14.88 -16.68
N ASN A 317 8.26 15.18 -17.62
CA ASN A 317 7.09 16.02 -17.36
C ASN A 317 6.17 15.39 -16.31
N MET A 318 5.81 14.12 -16.48
CA MET A 318 4.97 13.40 -15.52
C MET A 318 5.64 13.26 -14.15
N SER A 319 6.97 13.06 -14.10
CA SER A 319 7.72 12.96 -12.85
C SER A 319 7.56 14.19 -11.97
N ARG A 320 7.58 15.38 -12.56
CA ARG A 320 7.38 16.65 -11.84
C ARG A 320 5.97 16.70 -11.23
N ASP A 321 4.96 16.37 -12.01
CA ASP A 321 3.58 16.41 -11.59
C ASP A 321 3.27 15.35 -10.52
N CYS A 322 3.84 14.13 -10.65
CA CYS A 322 3.77 13.08 -9.64
C CYS A 322 4.25 13.56 -8.27
N ARG A 323 5.44 14.14 -8.22
CA ARG A 323 6.03 14.67 -6.97
C ARG A 323 5.16 15.78 -6.37
N MET A 324 4.73 16.73 -7.19
CA MET A 324 3.90 17.85 -6.74
C MET A 324 2.59 17.37 -6.11
N MET A 325 1.96 16.36 -6.70
CA MET A 325 0.68 15.84 -6.22
C MET A 325 0.80 15.03 -4.92
N GLN A 326 1.81 14.17 -4.79
CA GLN A 326 1.88 13.20 -3.69
C GLN A 326 2.64 13.73 -2.46
N ARG A 327 3.56 14.68 -2.62
CA ARG A 327 4.41 15.16 -1.51
C ARG A 327 3.66 15.95 -0.44
N ALA A 328 2.53 16.53 -0.78
CA ALA A 328 1.70 17.26 0.19
C ALA A 328 0.98 16.32 1.19
N ARG A 329 0.86 15.03 0.87
CA ARG A 329 0.14 14.06 1.72
C ARG A 329 1.12 13.35 2.66
N THR A 330 1.51 14.03 3.74
CA THR A 330 2.38 13.48 4.78
C THR A 330 1.58 12.73 5.87
N TRP A 331 2.28 11.99 6.71
CA TRP A 331 1.64 11.32 7.86
C TRP A 331 1.24 12.29 8.97
N ASP A 332 1.85 13.47 9.07
CA ASP A 332 1.39 14.52 9.98
C ASP A 332 0.00 15.04 9.57
N VAL A 333 -0.24 15.23 8.27
CA VAL A 333 -1.58 15.60 7.76
C VAL A 333 -2.59 14.51 8.07
N ALA A 334 -2.25 13.23 7.85
CA ALA A 334 -3.14 12.12 8.17
C ALA A 334 -3.42 12.02 9.68
N ALA A 335 -2.40 12.23 10.53
CA ALA A 335 -2.56 12.23 11.98
C ALA A 335 -3.49 13.35 12.46
N ALA A 336 -3.39 14.56 11.90
CA ALA A 336 -4.29 15.66 12.20
C ALA A 336 -5.75 15.33 11.83
N GLU A 337 -5.96 14.63 10.72
CA GLU A 337 -7.31 14.17 10.33
C GLU A 337 -7.84 13.06 11.26
N PHE A 338 -6.99 12.17 11.77
CA PHE A 338 -7.38 11.20 12.80
C PHE A 338 -7.76 11.91 14.12
N GLU A 339 -6.97 12.91 14.56
CA GLU A 339 -7.31 13.72 15.74
C GLU A 339 -8.68 14.38 15.62
N ALA A 340 -9.03 14.89 14.44
CA ALA A 340 -10.33 15.54 14.21
C ALA A 340 -11.52 14.56 14.30
N LEU A 341 -11.29 13.27 14.30
CA LEU A 341 -12.32 12.24 14.50
C LEU A 341 -12.47 11.83 15.97
N LEU A 342 -11.46 12.08 16.80
CA LEU A 342 -11.45 11.79 18.23
C LEU A 342 -12.19 12.85 19.03
#